data_9a9919b14f5dd583a97c57f06436594b
#
_entry.id   9a9919b14f5dd583a97c57f06436594b
#
_cell.length_a   1.000
_cell.length_b   1.000
_cell.length_c   1.000
_cell.angle_alpha   90.00
_cell.angle_beta   90.00
_cell.angle_gamma   90.00
#
_symmetry.space_group_name_H-M   'P 1'
#
loop_
_entity.id
_entity.type
_entity.pdbx_description
1 polymer ?
#
loop_
_entity_poly.entity_id
_entity_poly.type
_entity_poly.pdbx_seq_one_letter_code
_entity_poly.pdbx_strand_id
1 'polypeptide(L)'
;GFEERLTTDIYPADFGWTPDYRKPGERIDWWYHNLGSVTGAGVAEITNQYEYDDDVTHQACQKLYDLSRGLDPRPWCLTVSFTHPHDPFVARRRYWDLYEGAPECEPPEGLAYDDMDPHSRRLMDACDWRSSTITPDHVRRARQAYFANISYIDDKIGEILQVLKATRQEADIVFLSDHGEMLGEKGLWFKMS
;
A
#
# COMPACT_ATOMS: atom_id res chain seq x y z
N GLY A 1 -16.35 9.88 -17.50
CA GLY A 1 -15.16 9.06 -17.32
C GLY A 1 -13.90 9.87 -17.55
N PHE A 2 -12.74 9.26 -17.35
CA PHE A 2 -11.46 9.89 -17.65
C PHE A 2 -11.23 9.92 -19.16
N GLU A 3 -10.64 11.01 -19.67
CA GLU A 3 -10.29 11.15 -21.09
C GLU A 3 -8.96 10.45 -21.43
N GLU A 4 -8.06 10.34 -20.46
CA GLU A 4 -6.72 9.80 -20.63
C GLU A 4 -6.32 8.96 -19.41
N ARG A 5 -5.55 7.93 -19.64
CA ARG A 5 -4.89 7.11 -18.63
C ARG A 5 -3.39 7.10 -18.91
N LEU A 6 -2.58 7.46 -17.91
CA LEU A 6 -1.14 7.67 -18.07
C LEU A 6 -0.32 6.42 -17.72
N THR A 7 -0.81 5.61 -16.78
CA THR A 7 -0.10 4.39 -16.32
C THR A 7 -0.95 3.14 -16.56
N THR A 8 -0.31 2.00 -16.63
CA THR A 8 -0.99 0.68 -16.56
C THR A 8 -1.46 0.40 -15.15
N ASP A 9 -2.09 -0.75 -14.90
CA ASP A 9 -2.27 -1.27 -13.55
C ASP A 9 -0.95 -1.83 -13.04
N ILE A 10 -0.76 -1.79 -11.72
CA ILE A 10 0.40 -2.39 -11.07
C ILE A 10 0.48 -3.90 -11.35
N TYR A 11 -0.66 -4.53 -11.40
CA TYR A 11 -0.83 -5.90 -11.84
C TYR A 11 -1.54 -5.84 -13.20
N PRO A 12 -0.81 -5.83 -14.33
CA PRO A 12 -1.44 -5.95 -15.65
C PRO A 12 -2.32 -7.20 -15.62
N ALA A 13 -3.53 -7.08 -16.16
CA ALA A 13 -4.58 -8.08 -16.09
C ALA A 13 -4.04 -9.49 -16.42
N ASP A 14 -3.48 -10.11 -15.43
CA ASP A 14 -3.06 -11.50 -15.49
C ASP A 14 -4.22 -12.35 -15.00
N PHE A 15 -4.87 -13.03 -15.93
CA PHE A 15 -5.96 -13.95 -15.60
C PHE A 15 -5.52 -15.09 -14.66
N GLY A 16 -4.22 -15.30 -14.44
CA GLY A 16 -3.68 -16.14 -13.41
C GLY A 16 -4.07 -15.73 -11.99
N TRP A 17 -4.49 -14.48 -11.79
CA TRP A 17 -5.00 -13.96 -10.52
C TRP A 17 -6.47 -14.32 -10.27
N THR A 18 -7.19 -14.76 -11.28
CA THR A 18 -8.60 -15.12 -11.13
C THR A 18 -8.72 -16.57 -10.66
N PRO A 19 -9.36 -16.86 -9.52
CA PRO A 19 -9.59 -18.23 -9.08
C PRO A 19 -10.30 -19.03 -10.16
N ASP A 20 -9.90 -20.27 -10.33
CA ASP A 20 -10.70 -21.21 -11.14
C ASP A 20 -11.92 -21.67 -10.35
N TYR A 21 -13.03 -20.95 -10.49
CA TYR A 21 -14.29 -21.24 -9.80
C TYR A 21 -14.89 -22.63 -10.11
N ARG A 22 -14.33 -23.34 -11.09
CA ARG A 22 -14.68 -24.74 -11.36
C ARG A 22 -14.04 -25.69 -10.35
N LYS A 23 -13.09 -25.19 -9.55
CA LYS A 23 -12.39 -25.93 -8.50
C LYS A 23 -12.60 -25.29 -7.13
N PRO A 24 -13.81 -25.34 -6.58
CA PRO A 24 -14.21 -24.55 -5.40
C PRO A 24 -13.45 -24.90 -4.10
N GLY A 25 -12.65 -25.93 -4.07
CA GLY A 25 -11.81 -26.29 -2.92
C GLY A 25 -10.32 -26.06 -3.12
N GLU A 26 -9.93 -25.51 -4.28
CA GLU A 26 -8.52 -25.25 -4.54
C GLU A 26 -8.11 -23.94 -3.87
N ARG A 27 -7.20 -24.03 -2.89
CA ARG A 27 -6.57 -22.85 -2.27
C ARG A 27 -5.32 -22.51 -3.08
N ILE A 28 -5.29 -21.27 -3.56
CA ILE A 28 -4.12 -20.70 -4.23
C ILE A 28 -3.39 -19.85 -3.20
N ASP A 29 -2.26 -20.31 -2.68
CA ASP A 29 -1.57 -19.70 -1.52
C ASP A 29 -1.23 -18.23 -1.69
N TRP A 30 -0.87 -17.78 -2.86
CA TRP A 30 -0.58 -16.38 -3.15
C TRP A 30 -1.82 -15.49 -3.31
N TRP A 31 -3.01 -16.08 -3.35
CA TRP A 31 -4.29 -15.38 -3.44
C TRP A 31 -4.85 -14.96 -2.09
N TYR A 32 -4.43 -15.65 -1.06
CA TYR A 32 -4.86 -15.35 0.28
C TYR A 32 -3.81 -14.48 0.96
N HIS A 33 -4.26 -13.48 1.70
CA HIS A 33 -3.39 -12.69 2.57
C HIS A 33 -2.78 -13.59 3.64
N ASN A 34 -1.78 -14.36 3.25
CA ASN A 34 -0.99 -15.12 4.21
C ASN A 34 -0.05 -14.18 4.96
N LEU A 35 0.39 -14.59 6.13
CA LEU A 35 1.28 -13.78 6.96
C LEU A 35 2.75 -13.76 6.47
N GLY A 36 3.02 -14.23 5.27
CA GLY A 36 4.35 -14.15 4.66
C GLY A 36 4.84 -12.71 4.49
N SER A 37 3.93 -11.77 4.19
CA SER A 37 4.26 -10.33 4.15
C SER A 37 4.71 -9.80 5.51
N VAL A 38 4.16 -10.33 6.60
CA VAL A 38 4.49 -9.93 7.97
C VAL A 38 5.81 -10.55 8.40
N THR A 39 5.97 -11.87 8.23
CA THR A 39 7.19 -12.58 8.63
C THR A 39 8.40 -12.20 7.78
N GLY A 40 8.17 -11.84 6.51
CA GLY A 40 9.20 -11.37 5.58
C GLY A 40 9.43 -9.86 5.59
N ALA A 41 8.80 -9.13 6.52
CA ALA A 41 8.94 -7.68 6.61
C ALA A 41 10.39 -7.23 6.77
N GLY A 42 10.78 -6.16 6.09
CA GLY A 42 12.16 -5.67 6.16
C GLY A 42 12.52 -4.62 5.10
N VAL A 43 13.78 -4.63 4.69
CA VAL A 43 14.31 -3.68 3.72
C VAL A 43 14.35 -4.28 2.33
N ALA A 44 13.85 -3.51 1.35
CA ALA A 44 14.02 -3.78 -0.08
C ALA A 44 14.16 -2.44 -0.82
N GLU A 45 15.18 -2.35 -1.70
CA GLU A 45 15.42 -1.12 -2.47
C GLU A 45 14.56 -1.06 -3.74
N ILE A 46 14.22 -2.20 -4.31
CA ILE A 46 13.45 -2.34 -5.54
C ILE A 46 12.36 -3.38 -5.32
N THR A 47 11.13 -3.01 -5.66
CA THR A 47 9.97 -3.90 -5.72
C THR A 47 9.08 -3.45 -6.87
N ASN A 48 8.19 -4.32 -7.35
CA ASN A 48 7.21 -3.91 -8.37
C ASN A 48 6.37 -2.72 -7.93
N GLN A 49 6.02 -2.64 -6.64
CA GLN A 49 5.25 -1.53 -6.10
C GLN A 49 6.04 -0.21 -6.13
N TYR A 50 7.33 -0.24 -5.75
CA TYR A 50 8.18 0.94 -5.83
C TYR A 50 8.39 1.42 -7.26
N GLU A 51 8.64 0.51 -8.18
CA GLU A 51 8.79 0.85 -9.61
C GLU A 51 7.50 1.44 -10.17
N TYR A 52 6.36 0.87 -9.78
CA TYR A 52 5.05 1.38 -10.18
C TYR A 52 4.77 2.79 -9.62
N ASP A 53 4.95 3.00 -8.33
CA ASP A 53 4.67 4.30 -7.70
C ASP A 53 5.67 5.39 -8.13
N ASP A 54 6.93 5.01 -8.42
CA ASP A 54 7.89 5.92 -9.04
C ASP A 54 7.45 6.32 -10.47
N ASP A 55 6.91 5.38 -11.27
CA ASP A 55 6.35 5.69 -12.59
C ASP A 55 5.10 6.56 -12.48
N VAL A 56 4.18 6.26 -11.56
CA VAL A 56 3.00 7.11 -11.27
C VAL A 56 3.43 8.54 -10.98
N THR A 57 4.44 8.73 -10.12
CA THR A 57 4.98 10.06 -9.79
C THR A 57 5.54 10.74 -11.02
N HIS A 58 6.34 10.03 -11.79
CA HIS A 58 6.95 10.56 -13.03
C HIS A 58 5.88 11.01 -14.02
N GLN A 59 4.90 10.17 -14.31
CA GLN A 59 3.82 10.47 -15.25
C GLN A 59 2.96 11.64 -14.77
N ALA A 60 2.66 11.71 -13.47
CA ALA A 60 1.92 12.84 -12.91
C ALA A 60 2.69 14.15 -13.08
N CYS A 61 3.99 14.16 -12.79
CA CYS A 61 4.85 15.33 -12.98
C CYS A 61 4.92 15.76 -14.46
N GLN A 62 5.11 14.80 -15.38
CA GLN A 62 5.10 15.08 -16.82
C GLN A 62 3.77 15.69 -17.27
N LYS A 63 2.65 15.10 -16.82
CA LYS A 63 1.32 15.61 -17.16
C LYS A 63 1.10 17.05 -16.68
N LEU A 64 1.55 17.38 -15.46
CA LEU A 64 1.47 18.76 -14.96
C LEU A 64 2.29 19.73 -15.80
N TYR A 65 3.48 19.34 -16.26
CA TYR A 65 4.26 20.16 -17.20
C TYR A 65 3.54 20.33 -18.54
N ASP A 66 2.93 19.30 -19.09
CA ASP A 66 2.19 19.36 -20.34
C ASP A 66 0.95 20.24 -20.22
N LEU A 67 0.21 20.12 -19.12
CA LEU A 67 -0.95 20.98 -18.82
C LEU A 67 -0.53 22.46 -18.69
N SER A 68 0.63 22.74 -18.11
CA SER A 68 1.12 24.12 -17.96
C SER A 68 1.54 24.76 -19.29
N ARG A 69 1.87 23.98 -20.29
CA ARG A 69 2.31 24.42 -21.63
C ARG A 69 1.18 24.32 -22.66
N GLY A 70 0.12 23.63 -22.34
CA GLY A 70 -1.02 23.40 -23.21
C GLY A 70 -1.79 24.69 -23.50
N LEU A 71 -2.44 24.70 -24.66
CA LEU A 71 -3.31 25.81 -25.09
C LEU A 71 -4.77 25.53 -24.80
N ASP A 72 -5.10 24.39 -24.22
CA ASP A 72 -6.46 23.98 -23.86
C ASP A 72 -6.92 24.80 -22.63
N PRO A 73 -7.93 25.66 -22.76
CA PRO A 73 -8.41 26.47 -21.65
C PRO A 73 -9.37 25.75 -20.71
N ARG A 74 -9.70 24.48 -20.99
CA ARG A 74 -10.61 23.69 -20.15
C ARG A 74 -9.99 23.40 -18.79
N PRO A 75 -10.80 23.40 -17.72
CA PRO A 75 -10.32 22.94 -16.42
C PRO A 75 -9.96 21.44 -16.50
N TRP A 76 -8.92 21.04 -15.76
CA TRP A 76 -8.46 19.68 -15.71
C TRP A 76 -8.69 19.06 -14.32
N CYS A 77 -8.78 17.74 -14.31
CA CYS A 77 -8.78 16.93 -13.09
C CYS A 77 -7.76 15.81 -13.26
N LEU A 78 -6.79 15.76 -12.37
CA LEU A 78 -5.74 14.74 -12.36
C LEU A 78 -5.89 13.87 -11.11
N THR A 79 -6.15 12.58 -11.31
CA THR A 79 -6.14 11.60 -10.23
C THR A 79 -4.78 10.91 -10.21
N VAL A 80 -4.11 10.94 -9.06
CA VAL A 80 -2.85 10.23 -8.80
C VAL A 80 -3.14 9.18 -7.74
N SER A 81 -2.87 7.93 -8.05
CA SER A 81 -3.16 6.81 -7.16
C SER A 81 -1.90 5.99 -6.94
N PHE A 82 -1.50 5.86 -5.70
CA PHE A 82 -0.34 5.09 -5.26
C PHE A 82 -0.77 3.76 -4.67
N THR A 83 0.14 2.77 -4.73
CA THR A 83 -0.08 1.46 -4.14
C THR A 83 0.36 1.41 -2.68
N HIS A 84 1.50 2.05 -2.37
CA HIS A 84 1.96 2.07 -0.99
C HIS A 84 0.99 2.85 -0.09
N PRO A 85 0.89 2.44 1.19
CA PRO A 85 1.73 1.49 1.94
C PRO A 85 1.25 0.03 1.96
N HIS A 86 0.52 -0.45 0.93
CA HIS A 86 0.04 -1.82 0.82
C HIS A 86 1.16 -2.87 1.02
N ASP A 87 0.84 -4.03 1.60
CA ASP A 87 1.78 -5.15 1.69
C ASP A 87 2.32 -5.59 0.29
N PRO A 88 3.51 -6.21 0.19
CA PRO A 88 4.37 -6.73 1.25
C PRO A 88 5.05 -5.63 2.07
N PHE A 89 5.19 -5.87 3.39
CA PHE A 89 5.76 -4.90 4.33
C PHE A 89 7.29 -4.81 4.19
N VAL A 90 7.73 -4.20 3.11
CA VAL A 90 9.14 -3.92 2.85
C VAL A 90 9.34 -2.44 2.54
N ALA A 91 10.46 -1.87 2.95
CA ALA A 91 10.73 -0.46 2.77
C ALA A 91 12.16 -0.20 2.32
N ARG A 92 12.36 0.89 1.55
CA ARG A 92 13.70 1.37 1.22
C ARG A 92 14.45 1.77 2.47
N ARG A 93 15.74 1.46 2.54
CA ARG A 93 16.62 1.70 3.69
C ARG A 93 16.46 3.12 4.26
N ARG A 94 16.49 4.13 3.41
CA ARG A 94 16.41 5.54 3.82
C ARG A 94 15.15 5.90 4.61
N TYR A 95 14.01 5.25 4.32
CA TYR A 95 12.76 5.46 5.05
C TYR A 95 12.65 4.52 6.25
N TRP A 96 13.14 3.29 6.11
CA TRP A 96 13.19 2.33 7.20
C TRP A 96 13.92 2.88 8.41
N ASP A 97 15.09 3.51 8.21
CA ASP A 97 15.93 4.04 9.26
C ASP A 97 15.28 5.20 10.03
N LEU A 98 14.28 5.89 9.46
CA LEU A 98 13.52 6.93 10.14
C LEU A 98 12.71 6.40 11.33
N TYR A 99 12.36 5.12 11.32
CA TYR A 99 11.48 4.49 12.31
C TYR A 99 12.21 3.46 13.16
N GLU A 100 13.53 3.45 13.15
CA GLU A 100 14.31 2.56 14.00
C GLU A 100 14.09 2.91 15.49
N GLY A 101 13.55 1.94 16.25
CA GLY A 101 13.23 2.15 17.66
C GLY A 101 12.04 3.08 17.94
N ALA A 102 11.27 3.44 16.93
CA ALA A 102 10.11 4.30 17.08
C ALA A 102 8.99 3.61 17.88
N PRO A 103 8.40 4.27 18.89
CA PRO A 103 7.39 3.65 19.75
C PRO A 103 6.11 3.25 19.01
N GLU A 104 5.75 3.92 17.93
CA GLU A 104 4.61 3.58 17.07
C GLU A 104 4.79 2.23 16.36
N CYS A 105 6.02 1.73 16.27
CA CYS A 105 6.32 0.42 15.69
C CYS A 105 6.16 -0.72 16.70
N GLU A 106 6.04 -0.43 17.99
CA GLU A 106 5.87 -1.46 19.00
C GLU A 106 4.57 -2.25 18.78
N PRO A 107 4.58 -3.57 19.06
CA PRO A 107 3.41 -4.40 18.90
C PRO A 107 2.22 -3.87 19.71
N PRO A 108 1.05 -3.73 19.10
CA PRO A 108 -0.16 -3.35 19.83
C PRO A 108 -0.63 -4.49 20.74
N GLU A 109 -1.57 -4.16 21.62
CA GLU A 109 -2.22 -5.16 22.46
C GLU A 109 -2.98 -6.19 21.59
N GLY A 110 -2.65 -7.45 21.77
CA GLY A 110 -3.30 -8.56 21.09
C GLY A 110 -4.62 -8.93 21.76
N LEU A 111 -5.49 -9.62 21.05
CA LEU A 111 -6.69 -10.25 21.58
C LEU A 111 -6.60 -11.76 21.41
N ALA A 112 -6.90 -12.51 22.47
CA ALA A 112 -6.93 -13.97 22.35
C ALA A 112 -8.05 -14.40 21.39
N TYR A 113 -7.83 -15.47 20.62
CA TYR A 113 -8.80 -15.93 19.63
C TYR A 113 -10.20 -16.16 20.20
N ASP A 114 -10.29 -16.72 21.41
CA ASP A 114 -11.59 -16.99 22.06
C ASP A 114 -12.33 -15.72 22.50
N ASP A 115 -11.61 -14.60 22.64
CA ASP A 115 -12.17 -13.29 23.01
C ASP A 115 -12.54 -12.45 21.77
N MET A 116 -12.17 -12.91 20.57
CA MET A 116 -12.50 -12.23 19.32
C MET A 116 -13.99 -12.38 18.98
N ASP A 117 -14.52 -11.39 18.27
CA ASP A 117 -15.83 -11.48 17.66
C ASP A 117 -15.92 -12.55 16.57
N PRO A 118 -17.13 -13.00 16.18
CA PRO A 118 -17.29 -14.07 15.21
C PRO A 118 -16.73 -13.76 13.81
N HIS A 119 -16.67 -12.47 13.40
CA HIS A 119 -16.10 -12.09 12.10
C HIS A 119 -14.58 -12.22 12.14
N SER A 120 -13.93 -11.66 13.15
CA SER A 120 -12.47 -11.76 13.34
C SER A 120 -12.00 -13.21 13.41
N ARG A 121 -12.74 -14.08 14.15
CA ARG A 121 -12.43 -15.51 14.17
C ARG A 121 -12.52 -16.16 12.79
N ARG A 122 -13.56 -15.83 12.01
CA ARG A 122 -13.68 -16.36 10.65
C ARG A 122 -12.53 -15.92 9.75
N LEU A 123 -12.04 -14.66 9.88
CA LEU A 123 -10.86 -14.20 9.15
C LEU A 123 -9.61 -15.00 9.54
N MET A 124 -9.37 -15.18 10.84
CA MET A 124 -8.24 -15.96 11.34
C MET A 124 -8.23 -17.39 10.78
N ASP A 125 -9.40 -18.02 10.69
CA ASP A 125 -9.55 -19.39 10.19
C ASP A 125 -9.47 -19.44 8.65
N ALA A 126 -10.16 -18.54 7.94
CA ALA A 126 -10.20 -18.53 6.48
C ALA A 126 -8.84 -18.21 5.85
N CYS A 127 -8.09 -17.30 6.46
CA CYS A 127 -6.74 -16.91 6.03
C CYS A 127 -5.64 -17.79 6.63
N ASP A 128 -6.01 -18.78 7.46
CA ASP A 128 -5.08 -19.68 8.14
C ASP A 128 -4.00 -18.93 8.98
N TRP A 129 -4.37 -17.78 9.55
CA TRP A 129 -3.41 -16.99 10.33
C TRP A 129 -3.00 -17.68 11.63
N ARG A 130 -3.83 -18.57 12.16
CA ARG A 130 -3.54 -19.33 13.38
C ARG A 130 -2.41 -20.34 13.21
N SER A 131 -2.13 -20.80 11.99
CA SER A 131 -1.03 -21.71 11.70
C SER A 131 0.32 -21.02 11.69
N SER A 132 0.31 -19.69 11.57
CA SER A 132 1.52 -18.87 11.46
C SER A 132 2.00 -18.40 12.84
N THR A 133 3.29 -18.54 13.11
CA THR A 133 3.90 -18.02 14.33
C THR A 133 4.39 -16.58 14.08
N ILE A 134 3.62 -15.60 14.55
CA ILE A 134 4.01 -14.21 14.51
C ILE A 134 4.65 -13.82 15.84
N THR A 135 5.88 -13.37 15.78
CA THR A 135 6.62 -12.89 16.95
C THR A 135 6.46 -11.36 17.10
N PRO A 136 6.70 -10.81 18.31
CA PRO A 136 6.74 -9.36 18.48
C PRO A 136 7.70 -8.63 17.53
N ASP A 137 8.81 -9.27 17.16
CA ASP A 137 9.76 -8.73 16.19
C ASP A 137 9.18 -8.67 14.77
N HIS A 138 8.44 -9.69 14.35
CA HIS A 138 7.73 -9.65 13.07
C HIS A 138 6.74 -8.49 13.01
N VAL A 139 5.97 -8.28 14.08
CA VAL A 139 5.01 -7.17 14.18
C VAL A 139 5.73 -5.83 14.08
N ARG A 140 6.80 -5.65 14.87
CA ARG A 140 7.59 -4.41 14.88
C ARG A 140 8.14 -4.08 13.50
N ARG A 141 8.71 -5.06 12.82
CA ARG A 141 9.28 -4.87 11.47
C ARG A 141 8.22 -4.56 10.42
N ALA A 142 7.06 -5.22 10.47
CA ALA A 142 5.97 -4.93 9.55
C ALA A 142 5.42 -3.51 9.75
N ARG A 143 5.23 -3.08 11.00
CA ARG A 143 4.82 -1.71 11.34
C ARG A 143 5.87 -0.69 10.90
N GLN A 144 7.15 -0.96 11.15
CA GLN A 144 8.25 -0.10 10.71
C GLN A 144 8.25 0.07 9.19
N ALA A 145 8.07 -1.00 8.42
CA ALA A 145 7.98 -0.93 6.96
C ALA A 145 6.75 -0.12 6.51
N TYR A 146 5.60 -0.30 7.15
CA TYR A 146 4.39 0.43 6.81
C TYR A 146 4.55 1.94 7.02
N PHE A 147 5.03 2.38 8.18
CA PHE A 147 5.29 3.80 8.45
C PHE A 147 6.37 4.38 7.54
N ALA A 148 7.42 3.60 7.26
CA ALA A 148 8.44 3.98 6.28
C ALA A 148 7.85 4.22 4.89
N ASN A 149 6.91 3.38 4.46
CA ASN A 149 6.22 3.53 3.18
C ASN A 149 5.26 4.73 3.16
N ILE A 150 4.67 5.11 4.29
CA ILE A 150 3.93 6.37 4.39
C ILE A 150 4.86 7.56 4.14
N SER A 151 6.05 7.57 4.75
CA SER A 151 7.04 8.63 4.50
C SER A 151 7.52 8.67 3.04
N TYR A 152 7.64 7.50 2.40
CA TYR A 152 7.93 7.43 0.96
C TYR A 152 6.82 8.10 0.12
N ILE A 153 5.56 7.82 0.40
CA ILE A 153 4.43 8.45 -0.32
C ILE A 153 4.36 9.95 -0.05
N ASP A 154 4.65 10.39 1.17
CA ASP A 154 4.72 11.82 1.50
C ASP A 154 5.77 12.54 0.64
N ASP A 155 6.97 11.96 0.48
CA ASP A 155 7.99 12.47 -0.43
C ASP A 155 7.48 12.53 -1.88
N LYS A 156 6.78 11.49 -2.38
CA LYS A 156 6.24 11.46 -3.74
C LYS A 156 5.16 12.51 -3.97
N ILE A 157 4.30 12.71 -3.02
CA ILE A 157 3.31 13.81 -3.04
C ILE A 157 4.06 15.15 -3.06
N GLY A 158 5.10 15.30 -2.24
CA GLY A 158 5.94 16.49 -2.22
C GLY A 158 6.56 16.80 -3.59
N GLU A 159 7.07 15.79 -4.32
CA GLU A 159 7.60 15.96 -5.68
C GLU A 159 6.52 16.53 -6.64
N ILE A 160 5.31 15.97 -6.62
CA ILE A 160 4.20 16.43 -7.48
C ILE A 160 3.78 17.86 -7.13
N LEU A 161 3.65 18.17 -5.84
CA LEU A 161 3.31 19.53 -5.38
C LEU A 161 4.37 20.56 -5.73
N GLN A 162 5.65 20.18 -5.75
CA GLN A 162 6.72 21.06 -6.22
C GLN A 162 6.59 21.40 -7.70
N VAL A 163 6.21 20.44 -8.55
CA VAL A 163 5.94 20.69 -9.97
C VAL A 163 4.74 21.61 -10.14
N LEU A 164 3.65 21.36 -9.42
CA LEU A 164 2.46 22.22 -9.45
C LEU A 164 2.82 23.68 -9.11
N LYS A 165 3.61 23.86 -8.05
CA LYS A 165 4.11 25.18 -7.63
C LYS A 165 5.04 25.81 -8.68
N ALA A 166 5.98 25.04 -9.23
CA ALA A 166 6.96 25.51 -10.21
C ALA A 166 6.28 25.95 -11.51
N THR A 167 5.22 25.28 -11.91
CA THR A 167 4.41 25.61 -13.10
C THR A 167 3.37 26.69 -12.86
N ARG A 168 3.25 27.21 -11.63
CA ARG A 168 2.30 28.26 -11.22
C ARG A 168 0.85 27.92 -11.54
N GLN A 169 0.49 26.66 -11.49
CA GLN A 169 -0.89 26.21 -11.66
C GLN A 169 -1.62 26.29 -10.31
N GLU A 170 -2.83 26.85 -10.34
CA GLU A 170 -3.73 26.84 -9.20
C GLU A 170 -4.63 25.60 -9.30
N ALA A 171 -4.71 24.83 -8.22
CA ALA A 171 -5.56 23.65 -8.14
C ALA A 171 -6.04 23.43 -6.71
N ASP A 172 -7.28 22.97 -6.57
CA ASP A 172 -7.77 22.38 -5.35
C ASP A 172 -7.19 20.97 -5.20
N ILE A 173 -6.66 20.66 -4.02
CA ILE A 173 -6.01 19.37 -3.74
C ILE A 173 -6.88 18.60 -2.77
N VAL A 174 -7.26 17.40 -3.17
CA VAL A 174 -7.97 16.45 -2.31
C VAL A 174 -7.05 15.27 -2.05
N PHE A 175 -6.68 15.06 -0.78
CA PHE A 175 -5.95 13.89 -0.32
C PHE A 175 -6.90 12.95 0.39
N LEU A 176 -6.86 11.68 0.03
CA LEU A 176 -7.71 10.66 0.65
C LEU A 176 -7.01 9.29 0.64
N SER A 177 -7.46 8.41 1.52
CA SER A 177 -7.17 6.98 1.49
C SER A 177 -8.47 6.22 1.23
N ASP A 178 -8.40 5.11 0.52
CA ASP A 178 -9.55 4.23 0.25
C ASP A 178 -9.93 3.41 1.50
N HIS A 179 -8.95 3.00 2.32
CA HIS A 179 -9.12 2.27 3.58
C HIS A 179 -7.87 2.43 4.45
N GLY A 180 -7.92 1.92 5.66
CA GLY A 180 -6.76 1.75 6.54
C GLY A 180 -6.14 0.36 6.43
N GLU A 181 -5.30 0.04 7.41
CA GLU A 181 -4.59 -1.23 7.52
C GLU A 181 -4.55 -1.69 8.97
N MET A 182 -4.87 -2.96 9.22
CA MET A 182 -4.59 -3.60 10.49
C MET A 182 -3.13 -4.06 10.50
N LEU A 183 -2.41 -3.67 11.55
CA LEU A 183 -0.98 -3.93 11.68
C LEU A 183 -0.68 -4.68 12.99
N GLY A 184 -1.44 -5.74 13.21
CA GLY A 184 -1.37 -6.56 14.42
C GLY A 184 -2.34 -6.14 15.52
N GLU A 185 -3.10 -5.06 15.34
CA GLU A 185 -4.15 -4.66 16.28
C GLU A 185 -5.13 -5.82 16.48
N LYS A 186 -5.36 -6.19 17.74
CA LYS A 186 -6.19 -7.36 18.10
C LYS A 186 -5.76 -8.67 17.44
N GLY A 187 -4.52 -8.77 16.96
CA GLY A 187 -4.00 -9.92 16.23
C GLY A 187 -4.42 -9.99 14.75
N LEU A 188 -5.06 -8.95 14.24
CA LEU A 188 -5.54 -8.87 12.85
C LEU A 188 -4.53 -8.16 11.94
N TRP A 189 -4.62 -8.45 10.65
CA TRP A 189 -3.75 -7.94 9.61
C TRP A 189 -4.54 -7.53 8.36
N PHE A 190 -3.98 -6.61 7.58
CA PHE A 190 -4.54 -6.16 6.32
C PHE A 190 -5.85 -5.38 6.47
N LYS A 191 -6.60 -5.25 5.39
CA LYS A 191 -7.77 -4.36 5.24
C LYS A 191 -9.12 -5.06 5.36
N MET A 192 -9.14 -6.36 5.57
CA MET A 192 -10.38 -7.17 5.50
C MET A 192 -11.18 -7.23 6.81
N SER A 193 -10.72 -6.58 7.84
CA SER A 193 -11.34 -6.60 9.18
C SER A 193 -12.28 -5.42 9.41
#